data_dc8add584bf99d86264bbafb8ee50a01
#
_entry.id   dc8add584bf99d86264bbafb8ee50a01
#
_cell.length_a   1.000
_cell.length_b   1.000
_cell.length_c   1.000
_cell.angle_alpha   90.00
_cell.angle_beta   90.00
_cell.angle_gamma   90.00
#
_symmetry.space_group_name_H-M   'P 1'
#
loop_
_entity.id
_entity.type
_entity.pdbx_description
1 polymer ?
#
loop_
_entity_poly.entity_id
_entity_poly.type
_entity_poly.pdbx_seq_one_letter_code
_entity_poly.pdbx_strand_id
1 'polypeptide(L)'
;AVKLKNILNVDNLLITKGQSGMLLFQGKKAPLTVSAHNSKEVFDVTGAGDTVLATIVAATANNYSLVDAVKIASVSAGIAVSKFGTSSISSNELKAEIINSSGITSSLKINLKLKKNDELFENLCKRKTIKGKKELGIFFDHIKTEKKSIVFTNGCFDIIHAGHIFLLEKAKKFGDFLVVGLNSDKSVKQLKGENRPINGEKDRINVLKSIMWVDFVVVFKEKTPYKIIETICPNVLVKGGDYLPNEIIGSDLVKRNGGKIKIVPFKKGLSSTNVMKKI
;
A
#
# COMPACT_ATOMS: atom_id res chain seq x y z
N ALA A 1 -18.48 40.52 7.69
CA ALA A 1 -17.62 39.65 6.90
C ALA A 1 -17.71 39.95 5.40
N VAL A 2 -18.91 39.97 4.78
CA VAL A 2 -19.07 40.24 3.32
C VAL A 2 -18.53 41.64 2.96
N LYS A 3 -18.86 42.68 3.73
CA LYS A 3 -18.30 44.03 3.54
C LYS A 3 -16.76 44.01 3.63
N LEU A 4 -16.19 43.31 4.60
CA LEU A 4 -14.74 43.22 4.78
C LEU A 4 -14.08 42.52 3.59
N LYS A 5 -14.66 41.42 3.11
CA LYS A 5 -14.17 40.69 1.92
C LYS A 5 -14.12 41.61 0.69
N ASN A 6 -15.16 42.41 0.48
CA ASN A 6 -15.21 43.36 -0.64
C ASN A 6 -14.21 44.51 -0.49
N ILE A 7 -14.04 45.04 0.72
CA ILE A 7 -13.04 46.09 1.01
C ILE A 7 -11.62 45.58 0.75
N LEU A 8 -11.32 44.33 1.17
CA LEU A 8 -10.01 43.71 1.00
C LEU A 8 -9.78 43.19 -0.41
N ASN A 9 -10.79 43.17 -1.25
CA ASN A 9 -10.76 42.62 -2.62
C ASN A 9 -10.12 41.23 -2.70
N VAL A 10 -10.56 40.32 -1.83
CA VAL A 10 -10.04 38.94 -1.77
C VAL A 10 -11.11 37.92 -2.20
N ASP A 11 -10.70 36.87 -2.87
CA ASP A 11 -11.61 35.81 -3.30
C ASP A 11 -12.11 34.96 -2.13
N ASN A 12 -11.26 34.75 -1.15
CA ASN A 12 -11.55 33.92 0.01
C ASN A 12 -11.22 34.67 1.29
N LEU A 13 -12.08 34.56 2.30
CA LEU A 13 -11.87 35.12 3.62
C LEU A 13 -12.19 34.06 4.67
N LEU A 14 -11.24 33.80 5.55
CA LEU A 14 -11.43 32.94 6.72
C LEU A 14 -11.46 33.80 7.99
N ILE A 15 -12.47 33.56 8.81
CA ILE A 15 -12.60 34.22 10.12
C ILE A 15 -12.58 33.12 11.20
N THR A 16 -11.62 33.18 12.10
CA THR A 16 -11.57 32.35 13.29
C THR A 16 -12.45 32.92 14.40
N LYS A 17 -13.21 32.09 15.10
CA LYS A 17 -14.18 32.47 16.14
C LYS A 17 -13.88 31.76 17.48
N GLY A 18 -12.62 31.42 17.73
CA GLY A 18 -12.20 30.73 18.95
C GLY A 18 -12.96 29.41 19.10
N GLN A 19 -13.57 29.21 20.25
CA GLN A 19 -14.35 27.99 20.56
C GLN A 19 -15.54 27.76 19.64
N SER A 20 -16.03 28.77 18.93
CA SER A 20 -17.12 28.63 17.94
C SER A 20 -16.62 28.19 16.56
N GLY A 21 -15.33 27.86 16.42
CA GLY A 21 -14.75 27.37 15.17
C GLY A 21 -14.38 28.46 14.18
N MET A 22 -14.67 28.22 12.89
CA MET A 22 -14.24 29.09 11.79
C MET A 22 -15.34 29.28 10.77
N LEU A 23 -15.31 30.45 10.09
CA LEU A 23 -16.25 30.80 9.04
C LEU A 23 -15.47 31.10 7.75
N LEU A 24 -15.69 30.31 6.70
CA LEU A 24 -15.05 30.46 5.42
C LEU A 24 -16.01 31.04 4.37
N PHE A 25 -15.60 32.17 3.77
CA PHE A 25 -16.27 32.81 2.63
C PHE A 25 -15.49 32.54 1.37
N GLN A 26 -16.12 31.93 0.36
CA GLN A 26 -15.50 31.59 -0.93
C GLN A 26 -16.30 32.20 -2.09
N GLY A 27 -15.70 33.11 -2.83
CA GLY A 27 -16.37 33.73 -3.99
C GLY A 27 -17.74 34.28 -3.64
N LYS A 28 -18.76 33.84 -4.39
CA LYS A 28 -20.19 34.23 -4.18
C LYS A 28 -20.99 33.12 -3.45
N LYS A 29 -20.33 32.08 -2.93
CA LYS A 29 -21.01 30.96 -2.25
C LYS A 29 -21.46 31.36 -0.86
N ALA A 30 -22.46 30.65 -0.33
CA ALA A 30 -22.86 30.78 1.07
C ALA A 30 -21.67 30.48 2.01
N PRO A 31 -21.54 31.22 3.13
CA PRO A 31 -20.46 30.98 4.08
C PRO A 31 -20.51 29.56 4.65
N LEU A 32 -19.35 28.90 4.70
CA LEU A 32 -19.20 27.61 5.32
C LEU A 32 -18.77 27.76 6.77
N THR A 33 -19.57 27.23 7.69
CA THR A 33 -19.20 27.13 9.10
C THR A 33 -18.45 25.81 9.34
N VAL A 34 -17.27 25.89 9.93
CA VAL A 34 -16.49 24.75 10.40
C VAL A 34 -16.41 24.82 11.91
N SER A 35 -17.08 23.89 12.59
CA SER A 35 -17.07 23.83 14.05
C SER A 35 -15.66 23.62 14.60
N ALA A 36 -15.39 24.14 15.79
CA ALA A 36 -14.16 23.79 16.48
C ALA A 36 -14.07 22.31 16.73
N HIS A 37 -12.90 21.74 16.55
CA HIS A 37 -12.65 20.37 16.94
C HIS A 37 -12.57 20.30 18.47
N ASN A 38 -13.51 19.59 19.10
CA ASN A 38 -13.55 19.46 20.55
C ASN A 38 -12.40 18.56 21.01
N SER A 39 -11.29 19.16 21.45
CA SER A 39 -10.34 18.50 22.33
C SER A 39 -10.98 18.35 23.73
N LYS A 40 -10.74 17.22 24.37
CA LYS A 40 -11.35 16.89 25.66
C LYS A 40 -11.04 17.92 26.77
N GLU A 41 -9.91 18.62 26.66
CA GLU A 41 -9.47 19.67 27.59
C GLU A 41 -8.72 20.76 26.81
N VAL A 42 -9.02 22.03 27.12
CA VAL A 42 -8.30 23.18 26.56
C VAL A 42 -7.33 23.66 27.63
N PHE A 43 -6.03 23.54 27.36
CA PHE A 43 -4.98 23.96 28.29
C PHE A 43 -4.44 25.35 27.94
N ASP A 44 -4.19 25.62 26.65
CA ASP A 44 -3.63 26.90 26.23
C ASP A 44 -4.09 27.21 24.79
N VAL A 45 -4.56 28.44 24.58
CA VAL A 45 -5.00 28.90 23.25
C VAL A 45 -3.91 29.63 22.47
N THR A 46 -2.73 29.79 23.06
CA THR A 46 -1.60 30.50 22.47
C THR A 46 -1.10 29.76 21.22
N GLY A 47 -0.94 30.46 20.09
CA GLY A 47 -0.46 29.89 18.85
C GLY A 47 -1.50 29.10 18.05
N ALA A 48 -2.75 29.00 18.54
CA ALA A 48 -3.79 28.25 17.78
C ALA A 48 -4.06 28.88 16.41
N GLY A 49 -4.05 30.23 16.31
CA GLY A 49 -4.21 30.98 15.05
C GLY A 49 -3.07 30.69 14.06
N ASP A 50 -1.84 30.69 14.54
CA ASP A 50 -0.64 30.41 13.74
C ASP A 50 -0.67 28.96 13.24
N THR A 51 -1.11 28.02 14.09
CA THR A 51 -1.32 26.62 13.73
C THR A 51 -2.36 26.46 12.62
N VAL A 52 -3.48 27.18 12.71
CA VAL A 52 -4.51 27.21 11.64
C VAL A 52 -3.90 27.68 10.33
N LEU A 53 -3.20 28.81 10.32
CA LEU A 53 -2.59 29.37 9.12
C LEU A 53 -1.56 28.41 8.51
N ALA A 54 -0.63 27.91 9.31
CA ALA A 54 0.40 26.96 8.86
C ALA A 54 -0.21 25.70 8.26
N THR A 55 -1.27 25.15 8.89
CA THR A 55 -1.96 23.96 8.42
C THR A 55 -2.67 24.21 7.08
N ILE A 56 -3.34 25.36 6.91
CA ILE A 56 -4.01 25.71 5.66
C ILE A 56 -2.99 25.82 4.52
N VAL A 57 -1.88 26.52 4.75
CA VAL A 57 -0.82 26.66 3.76
C VAL A 57 -0.26 25.30 3.38
N ALA A 58 0.10 24.47 4.36
CA ALA A 58 0.63 23.12 4.11
C ALA A 58 -0.38 22.24 3.36
N ALA A 59 -1.66 22.26 3.71
CA ALA A 59 -2.69 21.48 3.06
C ALA A 59 -2.92 21.94 1.61
N THR A 60 -3.04 23.25 1.36
CA THR A 60 -3.23 23.79 0.00
C THR A 60 -2.02 23.55 -0.89
N ALA A 61 -0.79 23.64 -0.36
CA ALA A 61 0.44 23.28 -1.06
C ALA A 61 0.48 21.78 -1.47
N ASN A 62 -0.25 20.92 -0.76
CA ASN A 62 -0.43 19.51 -1.08
C ASN A 62 -1.71 19.21 -1.86
N ASN A 63 -2.25 20.20 -2.58
CA ASN A 63 -3.42 20.10 -3.45
C ASN A 63 -4.73 19.71 -2.75
N TYR A 64 -4.87 19.96 -1.44
CA TYR A 64 -6.18 19.88 -0.80
C TYR A 64 -7.04 21.08 -1.17
N SER A 65 -8.36 20.86 -1.28
CA SER A 65 -9.30 21.98 -1.44
C SER A 65 -9.23 22.92 -0.23
N LEU A 66 -9.50 24.21 -0.42
CA LEU A 66 -9.51 25.15 0.70
C LEU A 66 -10.51 24.77 1.80
N VAL A 67 -11.64 24.16 1.41
CA VAL A 67 -12.63 23.63 2.36
C VAL A 67 -12.02 22.52 3.23
N ASP A 68 -11.33 21.58 2.61
CA ASP A 68 -10.68 20.49 3.34
C ASP A 68 -9.50 20.99 4.17
N ALA A 69 -8.73 21.94 3.65
CA ALA A 69 -7.64 22.59 4.39
C ALA A 69 -8.14 23.26 5.67
N VAL A 70 -9.28 23.97 5.63
CA VAL A 70 -9.89 24.60 6.80
C VAL A 70 -10.42 23.55 7.79
N LYS A 71 -10.98 22.45 7.33
CA LYS A 71 -11.40 21.33 8.21
C LYS A 71 -10.20 20.67 8.90
N ILE A 72 -9.11 20.42 8.16
CA ILE A 72 -7.85 19.90 8.73
C ILE A 72 -7.30 20.89 9.76
N ALA A 73 -7.33 22.18 9.46
CA ALA A 73 -6.86 23.22 10.35
C ALA A 73 -7.68 23.32 11.65
N SER A 74 -8.99 23.04 11.61
CA SER A 74 -9.81 22.95 12.83
C SER A 74 -9.32 21.83 13.76
N VAL A 75 -8.95 20.65 13.20
CA VAL A 75 -8.39 19.55 13.99
C VAL A 75 -7.02 19.90 14.55
N SER A 76 -6.14 20.49 13.72
CA SER A 76 -4.84 20.99 14.18
C SER A 76 -4.97 21.96 15.34
N ALA A 77 -5.87 22.94 15.24
CA ALA A 77 -6.12 23.90 16.30
C ALA A 77 -6.57 23.18 17.59
N GLY A 78 -7.47 22.20 17.47
CA GLY A 78 -7.92 21.38 18.61
C GLY A 78 -6.78 20.64 19.32
N ILE A 79 -5.85 20.05 18.54
CA ILE A 79 -4.64 19.41 19.09
C ILE A 79 -3.73 20.46 19.76
N ALA A 80 -3.53 21.64 19.12
CA ALA A 80 -2.67 22.68 19.68
C ALA A 80 -3.15 23.14 21.04
N VAL A 81 -4.45 23.45 21.17
CA VAL A 81 -5.01 23.97 22.45
C VAL A 81 -5.11 22.89 23.53
N SER A 82 -4.95 21.61 23.19
CA SER A 82 -4.87 20.51 24.16
C SER A 82 -3.46 20.28 24.72
N LYS A 83 -2.48 21.10 24.32
CA LYS A 83 -1.09 21.03 24.78
C LYS A 83 -0.71 22.31 25.53
N PHE A 84 0.24 22.21 26.46
CA PHE A 84 0.78 23.38 27.13
C PHE A 84 1.74 24.16 26.22
N GLY A 85 1.58 25.48 26.16
CA GLY A 85 2.45 26.39 25.40
C GLY A 85 2.36 26.22 23.89
N THR A 86 3.28 26.86 23.16
CA THR A 86 3.40 26.74 21.70
C THR A 86 4.01 25.40 21.33
N SER A 87 3.18 24.39 21.13
CA SER A 87 3.62 23.03 20.82
C SER A 87 3.51 22.72 19.32
N SER A 88 4.51 22.05 18.76
CA SER A 88 4.43 21.53 17.40
C SER A 88 3.49 20.33 17.32
N ILE A 89 2.83 20.19 16.16
CA ILE A 89 1.94 19.08 15.87
C ILE A 89 2.62 18.20 14.81
N SER A 90 2.84 16.94 15.12
CA SER A 90 3.37 16.01 14.15
C SER A 90 2.30 15.58 13.14
N SER A 91 2.73 15.23 11.92
CA SER A 91 1.81 14.71 10.89
C SER A 91 1.10 13.43 11.33
N ASN A 92 1.73 12.62 12.19
CA ASN A 92 1.14 11.37 12.70
C ASN A 92 0.03 11.64 13.72
N GLU A 93 0.21 12.61 14.63
CA GLU A 93 -0.84 13.05 15.57
C GLU A 93 -2.04 13.60 14.81
N LEU A 94 -1.79 14.48 13.83
CA LEU A 94 -2.85 15.08 13.03
C LEU A 94 -3.63 14.03 12.25
N LYS A 95 -2.94 13.09 11.59
CA LYS A 95 -3.56 11.98 10.84
C LYS A 95 -4.41 11.09 11.76
N ALA A 96 -3.90 10.73 12.94
CA ALA A 96 -4.64 9.92 13.91
C ALA A 96 -5.93 10.60 14.36
N GLU A 97 -5.86 11.90 14.69
CA GLU A 97 -7.01 12.66 15.16
C GLU A 97 -8.06 12.87 14.05
N ILE A 98 -7.64 13.13 12.80
CA ILE A 98 -8.54 13.23 11.65
C ILE A 98 -9.31 11.92 11.42
N ILE A 99 -8.65 10.76 11.54
CA ILE A 99 -9.30 9.45 11.36
C ILE A 99 -10.35 9.21 12.43
N ASN A 100 -10.09 9.64 13.66
CA ASN A 100 -10.96 9.43 14.82
C ASN A 100 -12.10 10.46 14.91
N SER A 101 -11.94 11.63 14.30
CA SER A 101 -12.94 12.69 14.40
C SER A 101 -14.22 12.40 13.62
N SER A 102 -15.39 12.67 14.20
CA SER A 102 -16.71 12.51 13.56
C SER A 102 -17.09 13.67 12.62
N GLY A 103 -16.44 14.81 12.76
CA GLY A 103 -16.77 16.04 11.99
C GLY A 103 -16.11 16.17 10.61
N ILE A 104 -15.28 15.22 10.21
CA ILE A 104 -14.55 15.26 8.94
C ILE A 104 -15.25 14.39 7.90
N THR A 105 -15.37 14.92 6.68
CA THR A 105 -16.04 14.22 5.55
C THR A 105 -15.35 12.89 5.24
N SER A 106 -16.16 11.90 4.92
CA SER A 106 -15.69 10.56 4.54
C SER A 106 -14.65 10.60 3.40
N SER A 107 -14.81 11.55 2.46
CA SER A 107 -13.86 11.76 1.35
C SER A 107 -12.45 12.14 1.83
N LEU A 108 -12.34 13.03 2.84
CA LEU A 108 -11.01 13.42 3.36
C LEU A 108 -10.33 12.27 4.11
N LYS A 109 -11.11 11.50 4.89
CA LYS A 109 -10.61 10.29 5.56
C LYS A 109 -10.12 9.25 4.55
N ILE A 110 -10.86 9.06 3.46
CA ILE A 110 -10.49 8.16 2.36
C ILE A 110 -9.20 8.64 1.70
N ASN A 111 -9.08 9.93 1.36
CA ASN A 111 -7.88 10.49 0.72
C ASN A 111 -6.63 10.35 1.59
N LEU A 112 -6.74 10.59 2.90
CA LEU A 112 -5.63 10.40 3.83
C LEU A 112 -5.23 8.93 3.96
N LYS A 113 -6.21 8.01 3.95
CA LYS A 113 -5.96 6.57 3.97
C LYS A 113 -5.28 6.11 2.68
N LEU A 114 -5.70 6.62 1.52
CA LEU A 114 -5.09 6.32 0.23
C LEU A 114 -3.63 6.79 0.18
N LYS A 115 -3.33 8.06 0.51
CA LYS A 115 -1.95 8.57 0.56
C LYS A 115 -1.04 7.77 1.51
N LYS A 116 -1.56 7.33 2.65
CA LYS A 116 -0.81 6.45 3.57
C LYS A 116 -0.55 5.08 2.96
N ASN A 117 -1.51 4.54 2.22
CA ASN A 117 -1.35 3.26 1.54
C ASN A 117 -0.33 3.37 0.40
N ASP A 118 -0.28 4.49 -0.34
CA ASP A 118 0.71 4.72 -1.39
C ASP A 118 2.14 4.75 -0.83
N GLU A 119 2.38 5.49 0.27
CA GLU A 119 3.68 5.50 0.95
C GLU A 119 4.09 4.10 1.44
N LEU A 120 3.13 3.35 2.01
CA LEU A 120 3.35 1.98 2.44
C LEU A 120 3.61 1.05 1.25
N PHE A 121 2.94 1.26 0.12
CA PHE A 121 3.16 0.50 -1.10
C PHE A 121 4.56 0.78 -1.69
N GLU A 122 5.00 2.04 -1.73
CA GLU A 122 6.37 2.38 -2.13
C GLU A 122 7.42 1.67 -1.28
N ASN A 123 7.19 1.59 0.03
CA ASN A 123 8.06 0.84 0.94
C ASN A 123 8.06 -0.68 0.65
N LEU A 124 6.90 -1.24 0.25
CA LEU A 124 6.83 -2.62 -0.23
C LEU A 124 7.64 -2.81 -1.51
N CYS A 125 7.54 -1.89 -2.48
CA CYS A 125 8.30 -1.92 -3.73
C CYS A 125 9.82 -1.89 -3.48
N LYS A 126 10.30 -1.02 -2.59
CA LYS A 126 11.73 -0.97 -2.21
C LYS A 126 12.21 -2.28 -1.58
N ARG A 127 11.40 -2.87 -0.72
CA ARG A 127 11.73 -4.12 -0.02
C ARG A 127 11.49 -5.37 -0.87
N LYS A 128 10.60 -5.29 -1.84
CA LYS A 128 10.16 -6.40 -2.72
C LYS A 128 9.69 -7.65 -1.96
N THR A 129 9.18 -7.51 -0.75
CA THR A 129 8.69 -8.65 0.07
C THR A 129 7.38 -8.27 0.74
N ILE A 130 6.38 -9.14 0.62
CA ILE A 130 5.07 -8.98 1.25
C ILE A 130 4.96 -9.92 2.45
N LYS A 131 4.68 -9.37 3.63
CA LYS A 131 4.58 -10.12 4.89
C LYS A 131 3.19 -9.99 5.50
N GLY A 132 2.48 -11.12 5.53
CA GLY A 132 1.19 -11.20 6.23
C GLY A 132 0.04 -10.45 5.57
N LYS A 133 -1.14 -10.58 6.16
CA LYS A 133 -2.41 -10.08 5.60
C LYS A 133 -2.47 -8.56 5.41
N LYS A 134 -1.85 -7.79 6.30
CA LYS A 134 -1.89 -6.32 6.25
C LYS A 134 -1.18 -5.78 5.01
N GLU A 135 0.02 -6.27 4.73
CA GLU A 135 0.80 -5.84 3.57
C GLU A 135 0.19 -6.35 2.25
N LEU A 136 -0.40 -7.55 2.25
CA LEU A 136 -1.20 -8.03 1.13
C LEU A 136 -2.40 -7.10 0.86
N GLY A 137 -3.08 -6.62 1.90
CA GLY A 137 -4.16 -5.65 1.75
C GLY A 137 -3.71 -4.35 1.08
N ILE A 138 -2.58 -3.78 1.52
CA ILE A 138 -1.99 -2.57 0.91
C ILE A 138 -1.65 -2.80 -0.56
N PHE A 139 -1.04 -3.95 -0.86
CA PHE A 139 -0.71 -4.35 -2.22
C PHE A 139 -1.97 -4.42 -3.10
N PHE A 140 -3.03 -5.09 -2.64
CA PHE A 140 -4.27 -5.21 -3.41
C PHE A 140 -5.00 -3.89 -3.59
N ASP A 141 -5.06 -3.05 -2.57
CA ASP A 141 -5.68 -1.72 -2.67
C ASP A 141 -5.01 -0.91 -3.79
N HIS A 142 -3.68 -0.94 -3.85
CA HIS A 142 -2.92 -0.24 -4.90
C HIS A 142 -3.18 -0.85 -6.30
N ILE A 143 -3.06 -2.17 -6.43
CA ILE A 143 -3.31 -2.89 -7.70
C ILE A 143 -4.70 -2.57 -8.26
N LYS A 144 -5.72 -2.57 -7.40
CA LYS A 144 -7.10 -2.27 -7.78
C LYS A 144 -7.28 -0.81 -8.21
N THR A 145 -6.67 0.12 -7.48
CA THR A 145 -6.74 1.56 -7.77
C THR A 145 -6.09 1.89 -9.11
N GLU A 146 -4.90 1.33 -9.36
CA GLU A 146 -4.13 1.56 -10.58
C GLU A 146 -4.54 0.64 -11.75
N LYS A 147 -5.54 -0.23 -11.56
CA LYS A 147 -6.00 -1.22 -12.55
C LYS A 147 -4.85 -2.07 -13.13
N LYS A 148 -3.89 -2.43 -12.28
CA LYS A 148 -2.72 -3.23 -12.66
C LYS A 148 -3.00 -4.71 -12.60
N SER A 149 -2.28 -5.48 -13.40
CA SER A 149 -2.38 -6.94 -13.47
C SER A 149 -1.30 -7.65 -12.66
N ILE A 150 -1.70 -8.75 -12.01
CA ILE A 150 -0.82 -9.61 -11.21
C ILE A 150 -0.51 -10.88 -12.00
N VAL A 151 0.78 -11.15 -12.16
CA VAL A 151 1.31 -12.44 -12.60
C VAL A 151 1.84 -13.17 -11.38
N PHE A 152 1.47 -14.42 -11.22
CA PHE A 152 1.94 -15.24 -10.11
C PHE A 152 2.66 -16.48 -10.62
N THR A 153 3.80 -16.78 -10.02
CA THR A 153 4.46 -18.09 -10.13
C THR A 153 4.92 -18.56 -8.76
N ASN A 154 5.16 -19.83 -8.58
CA ASN A 154 5.63 -20.35 -7.30
C ASN A 154 6.65 -21.45 -7.45
N GLY A 155 7.46 -21.62 -6.39
CA GLY A 155 8.44 -22.68 -6.32
C GLY A 155 9.30 -22.67 -5.06
N CYS A 156 10.15 -23.67 -4.93
CA CYS A 156 11.12 -23.75 -3.83
C CYS A 156 12.29 -22.79 -4.02
N PHE A 157 12.74 -22.59 -5.25
CA PHE A 157 13.87 -21.73 -5.62
C PHE A 157 15.10 -21.93 -4.72
N ASP A 158 15.40 -23.19 -4.44
CA ASP A 158 16.44 -23.57 -3.50
C ASP A 158 17.84 -23.30 -4.06
N ILE A 159 18.10 -23.78 -5.29
CA ILE A 159 19.29 -23.44 -6.07
C ILE A 159 18.81 -22.75 -7.34
N ILE A 160 19.09 -21.48 -7.47
CA ILE A 160 18.74 -20.70 -8.66
C ILE A 160 19.66 -21.09 -9.81
N HIS A 161 19.08 -21.29 -10.98
CA HIS A 161 19.78 -21.60 -12.23
C HIS A 161 19.11 -20.90 -13.41
N ALA A 162 19.76 -20.93 -14.57
CA ALA A 162 19.30 -20.22 -15.77
C ALA A 162 17.85 -20.55 -16.19
N GLY A 163 17.36 -21.76 -15.89
CA GLY A 163 15.96 -22.14 -16.12
C GLY A 163 14.97 -21.33 -15.27
N HIS A 164 15.30 -21.05 -14.01
CA HIS A 164 14.50 -20.19 -13.16
C HIS A 164 14.49 -18.75 -13.68
N ILE A 165 15.67 -18.23 -14.07
CA ILE A 165 15.79 -16.89 -14.64
C ILE A 165 14.93 -16.74 -15.90
N PHE A 166 15.00 -17.72 -16.81
CA PHE A 166 14.20 -17.74 -18.02
C PHE A 166 12.68 -17.75 -17.72
N LEU A 167 12.25 -18.59 -16.74
CA LEU A 167 10.85 -18.62 -16.29
C LEU A 167 10.39 -17.24 -15.79
N LEU A 168 11.17 -16.62 -14.90
CA LEU A 168 10.83 -15.34 -14.30
C LEU A 168 10.79 -14.22 -15.34
N GLU A 169 11.74 -14.18 -16.27
CA GLU A 169 11.74 -13.24 -17.41
C GLU A 169 10.47 -13.39 -18.25
N LYS A 170 10.12 -14.63 -18.64
CA LYS A 170 8.92 -14.89 -19.44
C LYS A 170 7.65 -14.58 -18.66
N ALA A 171 7.60 -14.93 -17.37
CA ALA A 171 6.46 -14.66 -16.51
C ALA A 171 6.19 -13.14 -16.41
N LYS A 172 7.23 -12.33 -16.20
CA LYS A 172 7.10 -10.85 -16.09
C LYS A 172 6.42 -10.22 -17.32
N LYS A 173 6.59 -10.79 -18.50
CA LYS A 173 6.01 -10.26 -19.75
C LYS A 173 4.48 -10.42 -19.85
N PHE A 174 3.85 -11.16 -18.92
CA PHE A 174 2.40 -11.41 -18.95
C PHE A 174 1.58 -10.44 -18.11
N GLY A 175 2.21 -9.46 -17.43
CA GLY A 175 1.48 -8.45 -16.66
C GLY A 175 2.39 -7.44 -15.94
N ASP A 176 1.76 -6.56 -15.19
CA ASP A 176 2.43 -5.41 -14.58
C ASP A 176 3.30 -5.81 -13.38
N PHE A 177 2.83 -6.70 -12.51
CA PHE A 177 3.56 -7.15 -11.32
C PHE A 177 3.76 -8.65 -11.30
N LEU A 178 5.02 -9.09 -11.22
CA LEU A 178 5.36 -10.50 -10.99
C LEU A 178 5.53 -10.75 -9.49
N VAL A 179 4.61 -11.51 -8.93
CA VAL A 179 4.65 -12.00 -7.55
C VAL A 179 5.13 -13.43 -7.53
N VAL A 180 6.20 -13.70 -6.79
CA VAL A 180 6.76 -15.06 -6.64
C VAL A 180 6.34 -15.62 -5.28
N GLY A 181 5.54 -16.70 -5.31
CA GLY A 181 5.24 -17.54 -4.15
C GLY A 181 6.42 -18.43 -3.81
N LEU A 182 7.05 -18.19 -2.66
CA LEU A 182 8.19 -18.96 -2.20
C LEU A 182 7.76 -19.96 -1.12
N ASN A 183 8.05 -21.24 -1.30
CA ASN A 183 7.85 -22.24 -0.27
C ASN A 183 8.74 -21.96 0.94
N SER A 184 8.17 -21.96 2.16
CA SER A 184 8.94 -21.91 3.41
C SER A 184 9.90 -23.09 3.54
N ASP A 185 10.90 -22.98 4.42
CA ASP A 185 11.84 -24.11 4.66
C ASP A 185 11.09 -25.38 5.08
N LYS A 186 10.10 -25.23 5.97
CA LYS A 186 9.26 -26.36 6.39
C LYS A 186 8.53 -27.01 5.22
N SER A 187 7.96 -26.19 4.33
CA SER A 187 7.26 -26.71 3.14
C SER A 187 8.22 -27.40 2.17
N VAL A 188 9.44 -26.87 2.00
CA VAL A 188 10.46 -27.50 1.14
C VAL A 188 10.91 -28.85 1.69
N LYS A 189 11.15 -28.95 3.02
CA LYS A 189 11.46 -30.25 3.68
C LYS A 189 10.38 -31.30 3.41
N GLN A 190 9.11 -30.91 3.55
CA GLN A 190 8.00 -31.83 3.29
C GLN A 190 7.89 -32.27 1.84
N LEU A 191 8.33 -31.45 0.88
CA LEU A 191 8.24 -31.74 -0.55
C LEU A 191 9.46 -32.46 -1.09
N LYS A 192 10.66 -32.22 -0.55
CA LYS A 192 11.95 -32.66 -1.12
C LYS A 192 12.83 -33.45 -0.15
N GLY A 193 12.37 -33.70 1.08
CA GLY A 193 13.11 -34.43 2.11
C GLY A 193 13.87 -33.52 3.08
N GLU A 194 14.32 -34.12 4.22
CA GLU A 194 14.88 -33.39 5.37
C GLU A 194 16.17 -32.62 5.06
N ASN A 195 16.96 -33.08 4.08
CA ASN A 195 18.20 -32.41 3.66
C ASN A 195 17.96 -31.20 2.74
N ARG A 196 16.72 -30.77 2.61
CA ARG A 196 16.32 -29.60 1.78
C ARG A 196 15.50 -28.62 2.61
N PRO A 197 15.57 -27.31 2.33
CA PRO A 197 16.38 -26.66 1.29
C PRO A 197 17.87 -26.58 1.68
N ILE A 198 18.75 -26.42 0.69
CA ILE A 198 20.18 -26.12 0.89
C ILE A 198 20.32 -24.66 1.35
N ASN A 199 19.65 -23.73 0.66
CA ASN A 199 19.62 -22.33 1.03
C ASN A 199 18.39 -22.03 1.88
N GLY A 200 18.61 -21.44 3.06
CA GLY A 200 17.54 -21.04 3.96
C GLY A 200 16.57 -20.04 3.34
N GLU A 201 15.35 -19.97 3.88
CA GLU A 201 14.28 -19.09 3.39
C GLU A 201 14.73 -17.63 3.21
N LYS A 202 15.50 -17.10 4.18
CA LYS A 202 16.01 -15.73 4.14
C LYS A 202 16.92 -15.47 2.93
N ASP A 203 17.82 -16.41 2.63
CA ASP A 203 18.73 -16.29 1.50
C ASP A 203 17.99 -16.44 0.16
N ARG A 204 17.06 -17.38 0.08
CA ARG A 204 16.22 -17.57 -1.10
C ARG A 204 15.37 -16.34 -1.41
N ILE A 205 14.83 -15.67 -0.38
CA ILE A 205 14.13 -14.36 -0.53
C ILE A 205 15.13 -13.31 -1.06
N ASN A 206 16.33 -13.21 -0.48
CA ASN A 206 17.33 -12.23 -0.88
C ASN A 206 17.76 -12.40 -2.35
N VAL A 207 17.96 -13.64 -2.80
CA VAL A 207 18.29 -13.92 -4.20
C VAL A 207 17.13 -13.54 -5.12
N LEU A 208 15.90 -13.98 -4.81
CA LEU A 208 14.73 -13.69 -5.64
C LEU A 208 14.45 -12.20 -5.80
N LYS A 209 14.48 -11.44 -4.71
CA LYS A 209 14.21 -10.00 -4.76
C LYS A 209 15.28 -9.20 -5.52
N SER A 210 16.49 -9.77 -5.69
CA SER A 210 17.58 -9.17 -6.47
C SER A 210 17.42 -9.40 -7.96
N ILE A 211 16.54 -10.31 -8.38
CA ILE A 211 16.26 -10.56 -9.79
C ILE A 211 15.38 -9.42 -10.33
N MET A 212 15.81 -8.79 -11.42
CA MET A 212 15.18 -7.58 -11.97
C MET A 212 13.71 -7.78 -12.36
N TRP A 213 13.32 -8.97 -12.79
CA TRP A 213 11.95 -9.27 -13.21
C TRP A 213 10.99 -9.57 -12.05
N VAL A 214 11.50 -9.81 -10.83
CA VAL A 214 10.68 -10.09 -9.65
C VAL A 214 10.31 -8.77 -8.98
N ASP A 215 9.03 -8.48 -8.91
CA ASP A 215 8.53 -7.31 -8.21
C ASP A 215 8.30 -7.60 -6.73
N PHE A 216 7.71 -8.76 -6.40
CA PHE A 216 7.44 -9.15 -5.03
C PHE A 216 7.67 -10.63 -4.76
N VAL A 217 8.10 -10.92 -3.54
CA VAL A 217 8.20 -12.28 -3.00
C VAL A 217 7.25 -12.41 -1.82
N VAL A 218 6.45 -13.47 -1.80
CA VAL A 218 5.56 -13.82 -0.69
C VAL A 218 5.82 -15.27 -0.26
N VAL A 219 6.06 -15.48 1.04
CA VAL A 219 6.32 -16.82 1.57
C VAL A 219 5.02 -17.50 1.97
N PHE A 220 4.86 -18.76 1.63
CA PHE A 220 3.76 -19.58 2.07
C PHE A 220 4.24 -20.88 2.74
N LYS A 221 3.46 -21.37 3.72
CA LYS A 221 3.84 -22.50 4.59
C LYS A 221 3.17 -23.81 4.22
N GLU A 222 2.15 -23.74 3.41
CA GLU A 222 1.32 -24.87 2.98
C GLU A 222 2.10 -25.77 2.02
N LYS A 223 1.73 -27.07 1.95
CA LYS A 223 2.31 -28.03 0.99
C LYS A 223 2.06 -27.60 -0.46
N THR A 224 0.92 -26.97 -0.71
CA THR A 224 0.52 -26.52 -2.05
C THR A 224 0.31 -25.01 -2.08
N PRO A 225 0.46 -24.36 -3.22
CA PRO A 225 0.24 -22.91 -3.35
C PRO A 225 -1.25 -22.51 -3.43
N TYR A 226 -2.19 -23.44 -3.23
CA TYR A 226 -3.62 -23.21 -3.46
C TYR A 226 -4.14 -21.98 -2.67
N LYS A 227 -3.88 -21.94 -1.36
CA LYS A 227 -4.33 -20.89 -0.46
C LYS A 227 -3.72 -19.50 -0.79
N ILE A 228 -2.45 -19.46 -1.16
CA ILE A 228 -1.82 -18.19 -1.54
C ILE A 228 -2.31 -17.72 -2.92
N ILE A 229 -2.60 -18.63 -3.85
CA ILE A 229 -3.22 -18.31 -5.14
C ILE A 229 -4.64 -17.78 -4.94
N GLU A 230 -5.43 -18.41 -4.05
CA GLU A 230 -6.76 -17.92 -3.65
C GLU A 230 -6.69 -16.50 -3.08
N THR A 231 -5.72 -16.25 -2.19
CA THR A 231 -5.55 -14.95 -1.55
C THR A 231 -5.10 -13.87 -2.54
N ILE A 232 -4.16 -14.18 -3.43
CA ILE A 232 -3.58 -13.23 -4.39
C ILE A 232 -4.53 -12.98 -5.57
N CYS A 233 -5.33 -14.01 -5.95
CA CYS A 233 -6.26 -13.95 -7.07
C CYS A 233 -5.59 -13.37 -8.34
N PRO A 234 -4.50 -13.99 -8.86
CA PRO A 234 -3.72 -13.43 -9.94
C PRO A 234 -4.47 -13.44 -11.28
N ASN A 235 -4.19 -12.43 -12.11
CA ASN A 235 -4.70 -12.38 -13.49
C ASN A 235 -4.05 -13.45 -14.38
N VAL A 236 -2.78 -13.79 -14.09
CA VAL A 236 -2.06 -14.83 -14.82
C VAL A 236 -1.29 -15.72 -13.84
N LEU A 237 -1.54 -17.03 -13.91
CA LEU A 237 -0.75 -18.03 -13.21
C LEU A 237 0.24 -18.64 -14.18
N VAL A 238 1.54 -18.55 -13.86
CA VAL A 238 2.62 -19.08 -14.71
C VAL A 238 3.26 -20.29 -14.05
N LYS A 239 3.50 -21.34 -14.84
CA LYS A 239 4.22 -22.54 -14.42
C LYS A 239 5.31 -22.86 -15.45
N GLY A 240 6.46 -23.27 -14.95
CA GLY A 240 7.54 -23.80 -15.82
C GLY A 240 7.42 -25.30 -15.94
N GLY A 241 7.50 -25.84 -17.12
CA GLY A 241 7.51 -27.28 -17.38
C GLY A 241 6.51 -27.76 -18.43
N ASP A 242 6.37 -29.07 -18.50
CA ASP A 242 5.51 -29.76 -19.46
C ASP A 242 4.20 -30.22 -18.78
N TYR A 243 3.55 -29.28 -18.05
CA TYR A 243 2.28 -29.57 -17.39
C TYR A 243 1.10 -29.34 -18.32
N LEU A 244 0.05 -30.15 -18.16
CA LEU A 244 -1.25 -29.79 -18.70
C LEU A 244 -1.89 -28.69 -17.83
N PRO A 245 -2.59 -27.68 -18.42
CA PRO A 245 -3.19 -26.58 -17.66
C PRO A 245 -4.09 -26.99 -16.50
N ASN A 246 -4.74 -28.17 -16.61
CA ASN A 246 -5.66 -28.68 -15.58
C ASN A 246 -4.92 -29.39 -14.42
N GLU A 247 -3.66 -29.75 -14.60
CA GLU A 247 -2.82 -30.35 -13.55
C GLU A 247 -2.18 -29.30 -12.64
N ILE A 248 -2.27 -28.03 -13.01
CA ILE A 248 -1.66 -26.93 -12.25
C ILE A 248 -2.56 -26.59 -11.06
N ILE A 249 -2.03 -26.76 -9.86
CA ILE A 249 -2.73 -26.45 -8.60
C ILE A 249 -3.14 -24.98 -8.61
N GLY A 250 -4.42 -24.70 -8.37
CA GLY A 250 -5.01 -23.36 -8.36
C GLY A 250 -5.43 -22.86 -9.75
N SER A 251 -5.29 -23.68 -10.82
CA SER A 251 -5.75 -23.31 -12.15
C SER A 251 -7.26 -23.09 -12.21
N ASP A 252 -8.01 -23.87 -11.43
CA ASP A 252 -9.47 -23.74 -11.25
C ASP A 252 -9.87 -22.40 -10.65
N LEU A 253 -9.16 -21.93 -9.61
CA LEU A 253 -9.38 -20.64 -8.98
C LEU A 253 -9.13 -19.50 -9.96
N VAL A 254 -7.98 -19.53 -10.65
CA VAL A 254 -7.60 -18.47 -11.58
C VAL A 254 -8.59 -18.38 -12.75
N LYS A 255 -8.98 -19.51 -13.34
CA LYS A 255 -9.97 -19.56 -14.43
C LYS A 255 -11.34 -19.04 -13.98
N ARG A 256 -11.81 -19.43 -12.78
CA ARG A 256 -13.08 -18.99 -12.20
C ARG A 256 -13.14 -17.47 -12.02
N ASN A 257 -12.00 -16.86 -11.72
CA ASN A 257 -11.86 -15.41 -11.56
C ASN A 257 -11.50 -14.67 -12.87
N GLY A 258 -11.65 -15.33 -14.04
CA GLY A 258 -11.39 -14.74 -15.35
C GLY A 258 -9.91 -14.62 -15.72
N GLY A 259 -9.01 -15.18 -14.90
CA GLY A 259 -7.57 -15.17 -15.17
C GLY A 259 -7.13 -16.26 -16.18
N LYS A 260 -5.85 -16.23 -16.53
CA LYS A 260 -5.23 -17.09 -17.55
C LYS A 260 -4.12 -17.96 -16.95
N ILE A 261 -3.96 -19.16 -17.51
CA ILE A 261 -2.84 -20.05 -17.19
C ILE A 261 -1.83 -19.98 -18.33
N LYS A 262 -0.56 -19.79 -18.00
CA LYS A 262 0.55 -19.79 -18.95
C LYS A 262 1.59 -20.81 -18.55
N ILE A 263 2.02 -21.63 -19.50
CA ILE A 263 3.06 -22.62 -19.32
C ILE A 263 4.29 -22.14 -20.08
N VAL A 264 5.43 -22.08 -19.38
CA VAL A 264 6.72 -21.73 -19.96
C VAL A 264 7.52 -23.03 -20.10
N PRO A 265 7.83 -23.48 -21.33
CA PRO A 265 8.57 -24.71 -21.54
C PRO A 265 9.94 -24.70 -20.87
N PHE A 266 10.40 -25.83 -20.36
CA PHE A 266 11.76 -25.96 -19.84
C PHE A 266 12.80 -25.75 -20.94
N LYS A 267 13.86 -25.01 -20.65
CA LYS A 267 15.11 -25.14 -21.43
C LYS A 267 15.74 -26.49 -21.12
N LYS A 268 15.90 -27.34 -22.15
CA LYS A 268 16.51 -28.70 -22.01
C LYS A 268 17.83 -28.59 -21.22
N GLY A 269 18.03 -29.53 -20.28
CA GLY A 269 19.27 -29.63 -19.50
C GLY A 269 19.40 -28.79 -18.23
N LEU A 270 18.42 -27.91 -17.93
CA LEU A 270 18.44 -27.02 -16.76
C LEU A 270 17.43 -27.47 -15.70
N SER A 271 17.90 -28.25 -14.71
CA SER A 271 17.12 -28.57 -13.50
C SER A 271 18.03 -28.48 -12.26
N SER A 272 17.45 -28.14 -11.10
CA SER A 272 18.19 -28.14 -9.82
C SER A 272 18.83 -29.51 -9.53
N THR A 273 18.17 -30.61 -9.95
CA THR A 273 18.68 -31.98 -9.82
C THR A 273 19.92 -32.18 -10.69
N ASN A 274 19.94 -31.67 -11.91
CA ASN A 274 21.10 -31.75 -12.80
C ASN A 274 22.27 -30.89 -12.35
N VAL A 275 22.01 -29.77 -11.71
CA VAL A 275 23.05 -28.93 -11.10
C VAL A 275 23.72 -29.71 -9.94
N MET A 276 22.92 -30.33 -9.09
CA MET A 276 23.44 -31.12 -7.95
C MET A 276 24.21 -32.38 -8.36
N LYS A 277 23.91 -32.99 -9.50
CA LYS A 277 24.69 -34.15 -10.00
C LYS A 277 26.07 -33.76 -10.54
N LYS A 278 26.36 -32.46 -10.67
CA LYS A 278 27.64 -31.93 -11.15
C LYS A 278 28.55 -31.46 -10.03
N ILE A 279 28.03 -31.38 -8.80
CA ILE A 279 28.75 -31.09 -7.55
C ILE A 279 28.97 -32.39 -6.78
#